data_cc5704fab662d8a0193504d87d93d834
#
_entry.id   cc5704fab662d8a0193504d87d93d834
#
_cell.length_a   1.000
_cell.length_b   1.000
_cell.length_c   1.000
_cell.angle_alpha   90.00
_cell.angle_beta   90.00
_cell.angle_gamma   90.00
#
_symmetry.space_group_name_H-M   'P 1'
#
loop_
_entity.id
_entity.type
_entity.pdbx_description
1 polymer ?
#
loop_
_entity_poly.entity_id
_entity_poly.type
_entity_poly.pdbx_seq_one_letter_code
_entity_poly.pdbx_strand_id
1 'polypeptide(L)'
;TRFTLHVNDQDYRLESNLIARFNIYNLVAAIAAIHQKGVSMDDIAGYIQHLNQVEGRMERIQDGQPFSLIVDFAHTADGIEKVCQYASSITPKDCRIIAITGSAGKRDTAKRPIFGEILDRYCDMIILTEDDSRGENVREIAEDIAKGIHHKNYVIIEDRYDAIRQSVELCSEGDTILVLGKGNEKFIAREFGREPYEGDDVICHEVLKKYYFGDEGGLDETE
;
A
#
# COMPACT_ATOMS: atom_id res chain seq x y z
N THR A 1 -5.98 -4.75 -15.13
CA THR A 1 -7.36 -4.20 -15.19
C THR A 1 -7.77 -4.00 -16.63
N ARG A 2 -9.01 -4.43 -17.01
CA ARG A 2 -9.58 -4.25 -18.35
C ARG A 2 -10.84 -3.41 -18.24
N PHE A 3 -11.01 -2.43 -19.17
CA PHE A 3 -12.18 -1.56 -19.20
C PHE A 3 -12.43 -1.03 -20.63
N THR A 4 -13.63 -0.52 -20.88
CA THR A 4 -13.96 0.18 -22.14
C THR A 4 -14.11 1.66 -21.86
N LEU A 5 -13.42 2.48 -22.65
CA LEU A 5 -13.53 3.93 -22.61
C LEU A 5 -14.30 4.40 -23.85
N HIS A 6 -15.36 5.18 -23.63
CA HIS A 6 -16.17 5.77 -24.70
C HIS A 6 -15.70 7.20 -24.97
N VAL A 7 -15.26 7.49 -26.18
CA VAL A 7 -14.80 8.83 -26.59
C VAL A 7 -15.38 9.14 -27.97
N ASN A 8 -16.16 10.22 -28.08
CA ASN A 8 -16.71 10.70 -29.36
C ASN A 8 -17.35 9.58 -30.19
N ASP A 9 -18.30 8.85 -29.61
CA ASP A 9 -19.03 7.72 -30.21
C ASP A 9 -18.19 6.52 -30.66
N GLN A 10 -16.95 6.45 -30.21
CA GLN A 10 -16.05 5.30 -30.39
C GLN A 10 -15.72 4.60 -29.08
N ASP A 11 -15.58 3.28 -29.14
CA ASP A 11 -15.24 2.42 -28.01
C ASP A 11 -13.79 1.97 -28.11
N TYR A 12 -13.02 2.28 -27.05
CA TYR A 12 -11.65 1.84 -26.89
C TYR A 12 -11.56 0.81 -25.78
N ARG A 13 -11.21 -0.43 -26.11
CA ARG A 13 -10.94 -1.49 -25.12
C ARG A 13 -9.51 -1.36 -24.64
N LEU A 14 -9.35 -1.04 -23.37
CA LEU A 14 -8.06 -0.74 -22.75
C LEU A 14 -7.71 -1.80 -21.73
N GLU A 15 -6.44 -2.15 -21.68
CA GLU A 15 -5.86 -3.02 -20.67
C GLU A 15 -4.69 -2.29 -19.97
N SER A 16 -4.63 -2.35 -18.63
CA SER A 16 -3.59 -1.70 -17.83
C SER A 16 -3.15 -2.61 -16.70
N ASN A 17 -1.87 -2.53 -16.34
CA ASN A 17 -1.30 -3.21 -15.19
C ASN A 17 -1.68 -2.54 -13.85
N LEU A 18 -2.26 -1.34 -13.89
CA LEU A 18 -2.74 -0.67 -12.69
C LEU A 18 -3.92 -1.44 -12.08
N ILE A 19 -3.87 -1.66 -10.77
CA ILE A 19 -4.89 -2.35 -10.00
C ILE A 19 -5.81 -1.36 -9.28
N ALA A 20 -6.94 -1.83 -8.78
CA ALA A 20 -8.01 -1.08 -8.11
C ALA A 20 -8.80 -0.11 -9.02
N ARG A 21 -10.09 -0.01 -8.70
CA ARG A 21 -11.05 0.77 -9.51
C ARG A 21 -10.71 2.26 -9.58
N PHE A 22 -10.20 2.84 -8.51
CA PHE A 22 -9.86 4.27 -8.48
C PHE A 22 -8.69 4.61 -9.43
N ASN A 23 -7.80 3.67 -9.73
CA ASN A 23 -6.75 3.88 -10.71
C ASN A 23 -7.28 3.94 -12.15
N ILE A 24 -8.45 3.34 -12.44
CA ILE A 24 -9.13 3.56 -13.73
C ILE A 24 -9.51 5.04 -13.86
N TYR A 25 -10.06 5.67 -12.83
CA TYR A 25 -10.38 7.10 -12.85
C TYR A 25 -9.14 7.97 -13.03
N ASN A 26 -8.05 7.65 -12.33
CA ASN A 26 -6.77 8.34 -12.50
C ASN A 26 -6.25 8.22 -13.93
N LEU A 27 -6.32 7.01 -14.50
CA LEU A 27 -5.90 6.75 -15.86
C LEU A 27 -6.78 7.49 -16.88
N VAL A 28 -8.10 7.49 -16.71
CA VAL A 28 -9.04 8.21 -17.59
C VAL A 28 -8.77 9.72 -17.54
N ALA A 29 -8.48 10.29 -16.37
CA ALA A 29 -8.11 11.70 -16.27
C ALA A 29 -6.80 12.01 -17.02
N ALA A 30 -5.78 11.14 -16.90
CA ALA A 30 -4.54 11.27 -17.64
C ALA A 30 -4.75 11.14 -19.16
N ILE A 31 -5.55 10.17 -19.60
CA ILE A 31 -5.94 9.98 -21.01
C ILE A 31 -6.60 11.25 -21.54
N ALA A 32 -7.58 11.79 -20.84
CA ALA A 32 -8.30 13.00 -21.26
C ALA A 32 -7.34 14.19 -21.41
N ALA A 33 -6.42 14.37 -20.46
CA ALA A 33 -5.44 15.45 -20.51
C ALA A 33 -4.48 15.33 -21.71
N ILE A 34 -3.99 14.11 -21.99
CA ILE A 34 -3.07 13.85 -23.10
C ILE A 34 -3.80 13.96 -24.45
N HIS A 35 -5.02 13.43 -24.55
CA HIS A 35 -5.84 13.51 -25.76
C HIS A 35 -6.16 14.96 -26.11
N GLN A 36 -6.48 15.82 -25.14
CA GLN A 36 -6.66 17.26 -25.35
C GLN A 36 -5.39 17.99 -25.84
N LYS A 37 -4.23 17.42 -25.64
CA LYS A 37 -2.95 17.92 -26.19
C LYS A 37 -2.68 17.43 -27.62
N GLY A 38 -3.61 16.71 -28.22
CA GLY A 38 -3.56 16.29 -29.62
C GLY A 38 -2.98 14.91 -29.87
N VAL A 39 -2.73 14.11 -28.81
CA VAL A 39 -2.33 12.70 -28.99
C VAL A 39 -3.55 11.88 -29.38
N SER A 40 -3.44 11.03 -30.40
CA SER A 40 -4.53 10.19 -30.85
C SER A 40 -4.92 9.14 -29.81
N MET A 41 -6.20 8.73 -29.79
CA MET A 41 -6.64 7.67 -28.89
C MET A 41 -6.02 6.31 -29.23
N ASP A 42 -5.68 6.05 -30.48
CA ASP A 42 -5.01 4.81 -30.90
C ASP A 42 -3.58 4.74 -30.33
N ASP A 43 -2.84 5.84 -30.37
CA ASP A 43 -1.51 5.92 -29.75
C ASP A 43 -1.62 5.74 -28.23
N ILE A 44 -2.57 6.42 -27.59
CA ILE A 44 -2.80 6.29 -26.12
C ILE A 44 -3.12 4.84 -25.78
N ALA A 45 -4.01 4.18 -26.51
CA ALA A 45 -4.38 2.78 -26.27
C ALA A 45 -3.17 1.85 -26.43
N GLY A 46 -2.29 2.12 -27.38
CA GLY A 46 -1.05 1.36 -27.60
C GLY A 46 -0.07 1.48 -26.42
N TYR A 47 0.00 2.65 -25.77
CA TYR A 47 0.92 2.87 -24.66
C TYR A 47 0.40 2.37 -23.30
N ILE A 48 -0.91 2.39 -23.06
CA ILE A 48 -1.50 2.05 -21.76
C ILE A 48 -1.14 0.64 -21.29
N GLN A 49 -1.10 -0.33 -22.18
CA GLN A 49 -0.73 -1.71 -21.85
C GLN A 49 0.72 -1.88 -21.37
N HIS A 50 1.58 -0.90 -21.65
CA HIS A 50 2.98 -0.87 -21.27
C HIS A 50 3.25 -0.03 -20.03
N LEU A 51 2.20 0.57 -19.42
CA LEU A 51 2.36 1.29 -18.17
C LEU A 51 2.77 0.33 -17.06
N ASN A 52 3.89 0.64 -16.41
CA ASN A 52 4.29 -0.04 -15.20
C ASN A 52 3.38 0.37 -14.02
N GLN A 53 3.44 -0.40 -12.95
CA GLN A 53 2.87 0.03 -11.67
C GLN A 53 3.53 1.35 -11.23
N VAL A 54 2.77 2.16 -10.52
CA VAL A 54 3.30 3.37 -9.91
C VAL A 54 3.85 2.99 -8.53
N GLU A 55 5.15 3.18 -8.34
CA GLU A 55 5.82 2.86 -7.08
C GLU A 55 5.11 3.51 -5.88
N GLY A 56 4.89 2.73 -4.84
CA GLY A 56 4.20 3.15 -3.62
C GLY A 56 2.71 3.51 -3.80
N ARG A 57 2.08 3.16 -4.93
CA ARG A 57 0.67 3.41 -5.22
C ARG A 57 -0.02 2.13 -5.68
N MET A 58 -0.72 1.44 -4.78
CA MET A 58 -1.29 0.11 -5.05
C MET A 58 -0.26 -0.81 -5.70
N GLU A 59 0.98 -0.69 -5.29
CA GLU A 59 2.09 -1.46 -5.81
C GLU A 59 2.01 -2.88 -5.27
N ARG A 60 1.97 -3.86 -6.18
CA ARG A 60 2.03 -5.27 -5.82
C ARG A 60 3.46 -5.72 -5.79
N ILE A 61 3.93 -6.15 -4.63
CA ILE A 61 5.23 -6.79 -4.46
C ILE A 61 5.06 -8.28 -4.78
N GLN A 62 5.82 -8.78 -5.77
CA GLN A 62 5.68 -10.14 -6.29
C GLN A 62 7.04 -10.78 -6.50
N ASP A 63 7.56 -11.46 -5.47
CA ASP A 63 8.85 -12.16 -5.50
C ASP A 63 8.67 -13.69 -5.53
N GLY A 64 7.42 -14.18 -5.71
CA GLY A 64 7.07 -15.58 -5.76
C GLY A 64 6.37 -16.12 -4.50
N GLN A 65 6.10 -15.27 -3.52
CA GLN A 65 5.32 -15.64 -2.33
C GLN A 65 3.86 -15.97 -2.69
N PRO A 66 3.19 -16.91 -1.97
CA PRO A 66 1.84 -17.38 -2.26
C PRO A 66 0.74 -16.51 -1.61
N PHE A 67 1.03 -15.27 -1.25
CA PHE A 67 0.11 -14.30 -0.68
C PHE A 67 0.24 -12.95 -1.37
N SER A 68 -0.76 -12.10 -1.24
CA SER A 68 -0.72 -10.75 -1.79
C SER A 68 -0.04 -9.79 -0.82
N LEU A 69 0.93 -8.99 -1.33
CA LEU A 69 1.58 -7.93 -0.58
C LEU A 69 1.46 -6.63 -1.39
N ILE A 70 0.79 -5.63 -0.82
CA ILE A 70 0.44 -4.38 -1.49
C ILE A 70 0.96 -3.21 -0.67
N VAL A 71 1.72 -2.35 -1.31
CA VAL A 71 2.24 -1.09 -0.75
C VAL A 71 1.43 0.08 -1.31
N ASP A 72 0.93 0.95 -0.43
CA ASP A 72 0.20 2.14 -0.84
C ASP A 72 0.44 3.34 0.09
N PHE A 73 0.49 4.51 -0.49
CA PHE A 73 0.68 5.78 0.23
C PHE A 73 -0.60 6.28 0.94
N ALA A 74 -1.65 5.48 1.03
CA ALA A 74 -2.91 5.87 1.65
C ALA A 74 -2.71 6.34 3.10
N HIS A 75 -2.95 7.62 3.34
CA HIS A 75 -2.81 8.32 4.62
C HIS A 75 -4.03 9.19 4.95
N THR A 76 -5.14 8.95 4.26
CA THR A 76 -6.46 9.56 4.48
C THR A 76 -7.50 8.46 4.70
N ALA A 77 -8.58 8.77 5.41
CA ALA A 77 -9.67 7.81 5.67
C ALA A 77 -10.23 7.22 4.36
N ASP A 78 -10.55 8.06 3.38
CA ASP A 78 -11.05 7.63 2.06
C ASP A 78 -10.03 6.75 1.32
N GLY A 79 -8.74 7.11 1.39
CA GLY A 79 -7.66 6.31 0.76
C GLY A 79 -7.56 4.92 1.39
N ILE A 80 -7.46 4.85 2.72
CA ILE A 80 -7.38 3.58 3.46
C ILE A 80 -8.61 2.72 3.17
N GLU A 81 -9.81 3.30 3.20
CA GLU A 81 -11.04 2.55 2.92
C GLU A 81 -11.05 1.95 1.51
N LYS A 82 -10.64 2.70 0.50
CA LYS A 82 -10.56 2.21 -0.89
C LYS A 82 -9.56 1.07 -1.07
N VAL A 83 -8.41 1.16 -0.40
CA VAL A 83 -7.41 0.08 -0.43
C VAL A 83 -7.95 -1.16 0.28
N CYS A 84 -8.58 -1.02 1.44
CA CYS A 84 -9.20 -2.12 2.17
C CYS A 84 -10.35 -2.77 1.38
N GLN A 85 -11.19 -1.98 0.70
CA GLN A 85 -12.24 -2.49 -0.20
C GLN A 85 -11.64 -3.33 -1.35
N TYR A 86 -10.55 -2.85 -1.93
CA TYR A 86 -9.85 -3.63 -2.96
C TYR A 86 -9.31 -4.95 -2.40
N ALA A 87 -8.62 -4.91 -1.25
CA ALA A 87 -8.12 -6.12 -0.60
C ALA A 87 -9.24 -7.13 -0.32
N SER A 88 -10.38 -6.68 0.21
CA SER A 88 -11.56 -7.53 0.43
C SER A 88 -12.12 -8.16 -0.85
N SER A 89 -11.90 -7.52 -2.00
CA SER A 89 -12.36 -8.04 -3.30
C SER A 89 -11.47 -9.13 -3.90
N ILE A 90 -10.21 -9.21 -3.46
CA ILE A 90 -9.21 -10.14 -3.99
C ILE A 90 -8.82 -11.25 -3.01
N THR A 91 -9.00 -11.04 -1.71
CA THR A 91 -8.65 -12.02 -0.68
C THR A 91 -9.71 -13.12 -0.63
N PRO A 92 -9.33 -14.40 -0.69
CA PRO A 92 -10.27 -15.51 -0.51
C PRO A 92 -10.97 -15.45 0.85
N LYS A 93 -12.20 -15.99 0.94
CA LYS A 93 -13.04 -15.88 2.14
C LYS A 93 -12.43 -16.48 3.42
N ASP A 94 -11.59 -17.49 3.27
CA ASP A 94 -10.96 -18.21 4.38
C ASP A 94 -9.54 -17.69 4.68
N CYS A 95 -9.13 -16.60 4.01
CA CYS A 95 -7.84 -15.97 4.17
C CYS A 95 -7.98 -14.60 4.85
N ARG A 96 -6.89 -14.10 5.42
CA ARG A 96 -6.87 -12.90 6.25
C ARG A 96 -6.41 -11.69 5.46
N ILE A 97 -6.89 -10.52 5.88
CA ILE A 97 -6.35 -9.21 5.51
C ILE A 97 -5.58 -8.68 6.72
N ILE A 98 -4.29 -8.46 6.55
CA ILE A 98 -3.38 -7.91 7.56
C ILE A 98 -2.99 -6.52 7.12
N ALA A 99 -3.28 -5.49 7.92
CA ALA A 99 -2.95 -4.11 7.59
C ALA A 99 -1.85 -3.57 8.52
N ILE A 100 -0.87 -2.90 7.93
CA ILE A 100 0.19 -2.17 8.62
C ILE A 100 -0.03 -0.69 8.35
N THR A 101 -0.18 0.14 9.37
CA THR A 101 -0.36 1.57 9.20
C THR A 101 0.06 2.37 10.43
N GLY A 102 0.33 3.64 10.20
CA GLY A 102 0.55 4.65 11.21
C GLY A 102 -0.24 5.92 10.88
N SER A 103 0.10 7.00 11.55
CA SER A 103 -0.42 8.32 11.24
C SER A 103 0.62 9.39 11.51
N ALA A 104 0.64 10.43 10.67
CA ALA A 104 1.56 11.54 10.86
C ALA A 104 1.27 12.29 12.16
N GLY A 105 2.33 12.56 12.93
CA GLY A 105 2.31 13.42 14.12
C GLY A 105 2.22 14.90 13.77
N LYS A 106 1.75 15.70 14.73
CA LYS A 106 1.56 17.18 14.59
C LYS A 106 0.73 17.56 13.35
N ARG A 107 -0.25 16.73 13.02
CA ARG A 107 -1.21 16.90 11.93
C ARG A 107 -2.62 16.64 12.48
N ASP A 108 -3.60 16.47 11.60
CA ASP A 108 -4.98 16.16 11.96
C ASP A 108 -5.05 14.86 12.77
N THR A 109 -5.28 14.97 14.09
CA THR A 109 -5.42 13.84 15.00
C THR A 109 -6.82 13.24 14.98
N ALA A 110 -7.84 14.01 14.56
CA ALA A 110 -9.23 13.56 14.54
C ALA A 110 -9.45 12.39 13.57
N LYS A 111 -8.59 12.24 12.56
CA LYS A 111 -8.65 11.12 11.62
C LYS A 111 -8.15 9.79 12.19
N ARG A 112 -7.37 9.80 13.30
CA ARG A 112 -6.74 8.59 13.86
C ARG A 112 -7.76 7.52 14.25
N PRO A 113 -8.78 7.80 15.06
CA PRO A 113 -9.82 6.81 15.35
C PRO A 113 -10.59 6.34 14.11
N ILE A 114 -10.81 7.22 13.14
CA ILE A 114 -11.48 6.86 11.88
C ILE A 114 -10.67 5.82 11.09
N PHE A 115 -9.33 5.91 11.11
CA PHE A 115 -8.48 4.85 10.54
C PHE A 115 -8.73 3.52 11.24
N GLY A 116 -8.76 3.53 12.59
CA GLY A 116 -9.08 2.35 13.39
C GLY A 116 -10.43 1.73 13.01
N GLU A 117 -11.48 2.54 12.89
CA GLU A 117 -12.82 2.07 12.51
C GLU A 117 -12.87 1.42 11.11
N ILE A 118 -12.14 1.99 10.16
CA ILE A 118 -12.04 1.42 8.81
C ILE A 118 -11.32 0.08 8.86
N LEU A 119 -10.16 0.04 9.52
CA LEU A 119 -9.36 -1.18 9.64
C LEU A 119 -10.13 -2.28 10.39
N ASP A 120 -10.85 -1.94 11.47
CA ASP A 120 -11.69 -2.87 12.23
C ASP A 120 -12.80 -3.51 11.38
N ARG A 121 -13.29 -2.78 10.38
CA ARG A 121 -14.33 -3.26 9.46
C ARG A 121 -13.81 -4.24 8.42
N TYR A 122 -12.61 -4.02 7.90
CA TYR A 122 -12.11 -4.72 6.71
C TYR A 122 -10.98 -5.72 6.98
N CYS A 123 -10.19 -5.51 8.04
CA CYS A 123 -8.98 -6.29 8.30
C CYS A 123 -9.22 -7.31 9.40
N ASP A 124 -8.49 -8.42 9.34
CA ASP A 124 -8.52 -9.47 10.37
C ASP A 124 -7.44 -9.28 11.42
N MET A 125 -6.35 -8.64 11.05
CA MET A 125 -5.26 -8.26 11.95
C MET A 125 -4.73 -6.88 11.57
N ILE A 126 -4.39 -6.08 12.58
CA ILE A 126 -3.92 -4.70 12.41
C ILE A 126 -2.60 -4.54 13.15
N ILE A 127 -1.58 -4.06 12.45
CA ILE A 127 -0.28 -3.71 13.01
C ILE A 127 -0.15 -2.19 12.95
N LEU A 128 -0.13 -1.56 14.11
CA LEU A 128 0.03 -0.12 14.25
C LEU A 128 1.52 0.19 14.45
N THR A 129 2.06 1.07 13.62
CA THR A 129 3.50 1.37 13.58
C THR A 129 3.76 2.85 13.34
N GLU A 130 5.04 3.23 13.28
CA GLU A 130 5.39 4.61 12.95
C GLU A 130 5.06 4.98 11.49
N ASP A 131 4.74 6.23 11.34
CA ASP A 131 4.75 7.02 10.11
C ASP A 131 5.63 8.25 10.41
N ASP A 132 5.39 9.38 9.83
CA ASP A 132 6.04 10.64 10.16
C ASP A 132 5.67 11.12 11.57
N SER A 133 6.34 10.66 12.60
CA SER A 133 5.98 10.98 14.00
C SER A 133 6.14 12.47 14.36
N ARG A 134 7.07 13.17 13.68
CA ARG A 134 7.34 14.61 13.87
C ARG A 134 7.57 15.01 15.33
N GLY A 135 8.06 14.05 16.14
CA GLY A 135 8.32 14.22 17.57
C GLY A 135 7.13 14.00 18.50
N GLU A 136 5.99 13.50 17.99
CA GLU A 136 4.99 12.85 18.83
C GLU A 136 5.45 11.42 19.17
N ASN A 137 5.00 10.91 20.31
CA ASN A 137 5.27 9.53 20.69
C ASN A 137 4.50 8.57 19.76
N VAL A 138 5.24 7.65 19.13
CA VAL A 138 4.68 6.69 18.15
C VAL A 138 3.59 5.83 18.78
N ARG A 139 3.79 5.39 20.02
CA ARG A 139 2.81 4.58 20.76
C ARG A 139 1.53 5.34 21.03
N GLU A 140 1.61 6.61 21.43
CA GLU A 140 0.41 7.45 21.65
C GLU A 140 -0.37 7.66 20.35
N ILE A 141 0.32 7.86 19.22
CA ILE A 141 -0.32 7.92 17.90
C ILE A 141 -1.05 6.60 17.59
N ALA A 142 -0.40 5.48 17.84
CA ALA A 142 -0.98 4.15 17.63
C ALA A 142 -2.19 3.90 18.54
N GLU A 143 -2.12 4.30 19.80
CA GLU A 143 -3.23 4.21 20.76
C GLU A 143 -4.43 5.09 20.35
N ASP A 144 -4.17 6.26 19.74
CA ASP A 144 -5.24 7.08 19.18
C ASP A 144 -5.95 6.38 18.00
N ILE A 145 -5.21 5.69 17.14
CA ILE A 145 -5.81 4.87 16.06
C ILE A 145 -6.60 3.72 16.67
N ALA A 146 -6.05 3.05 17.68
CA ALA A 146 -6.65 1.90 18.35
C ALA A 146 -7.99 2.22 19.02
N LYS A 147 -8.29 3.49 19.35
CA LYS A 147 -9.60 3.91 19.87
C LYS A 147 -10.76 3.58 18.93
N GLY A 148 -10.49 3.44 17.62
CA GLY A 148 -11.47 3.03 16.64
C GLY A 148 -11.54 1.53 16.37
N ILE A 149 -10.68 0.71 17.01
CA ILE A 149 -10.64 -0.75 16.83
C ILE A 149 -11.41 -1.40 17.98
N HIS A 150 -12.51 -2.08 17.68
CA HIS A 150 -13.43 -2.61 18.69
C HIS A 150 -13.59 -4.14 18.63
N HIS A 151 -13.38 -4.76 17.47
CA HIS A 151 -13.71 -6.15 17.23
C HIS A 151 -12.51 -6.99 16.77
N LYS A 152 -11.47 -6.35 16.29
CA LYS A 152 -10.30 -7.02 15.69
C LYS A 152 -9.09 -6.99 16.60
N ASN A 153 -8.21 -7.94 16.36
CA ASN A 153 -6.92 -7.97 17.04
C ASN A 153 -5.98 -6.93 16.42
N TYR A 154 -5.31 -6.18 17.29
CA TYR A 154 -4.23 -5.30 16.87
C TYR A 154 -3.00 -5.47 17.75
N VAL A 155 -1.85 -5.14 17.19
CA VAL A 155 -0.59 -5.04 17.92
C VAL A 155 0.08 -3.70 17.58
N ILE A 156 0.87 -3.18 18.51
CA ILE A 156 1.69 -1.98 18.29
C ILE A 156 3.15 -2.43 18.19
N ILE A 157 3.72 -2.21 17.01
CA ILE A 157 5.14 -2.46 16.71
C ILE A 157 5.70 -1.14 16.22
N GLU A 158 6.39 -0.41 17.09
CA GLU A 158 6.80 0.96 16.85
C GLU A 158 7.76 1.08 15.65
N ASP A 159 8.70 0.15 15.51
CA ASP A 159 9.60 0.09 14.37
C ASP A 159 8.89 -0.45 13.12
N ARG A 160 8.93 0.34 12.03
CA ARG A 160 8.19 0.02 10.82
C ARG A 160 8.77 -1.16 10.04
N TYR A 161 10.10 -1.32 10.05
CA TYR A 161 10.75 -2.48 9.45
C TYR A 161 10.30 -3.77 10.14
N ASP A 162 10.33 -3.77 11.48
CA ASP A 162 9.88 -4.91 12.28
C ASP A 162 8.39 -5.20 12.10
N ALA A 163 7.55 -4.17 11.91
CA ALA A 163 6.13 -4.34 11.61
C ALA A 163 5.92 -5.07 10.28
N ILE A 164 6.64 -4.67 9.22
CA ILE A 164 6.60 -5.33 7.90
C ILE A 164 7.13 -6.76 8.03
N ARG A 165 8.28 -6.97 8.68
CA ARG A 165 8.86 -8.29 8.90
C ARG A 165 7.88 -9.24 9.59
N GLN A 166 7.32 -8.83 10.72
CA GLN A 166 6.39 -9.69 11.47
C GLN A 166 5.12 -10.00 10.68
N SER A 167 4.63 -9.07 9.85
CA SER A 167 3.46 -9.34 9.00
C SER A 167 3.74 -10.46 7.99
N VAL A 168 4.93 -10.48 7.39
CA VAL A 168 5.37 -11.50 6.44
C VAL A 168 5.56 -12.85 7.14
N GLU A 169 6.17 -12.87 8.33
CA GLU A 169 6.37 -14.10 9.12
C GLU A 169 5.04 -14.72 9.58
N LEU A 170 4.00 -13.91 9.82
CA LEU A 170 2.67 -14.37 10.25
C LEU A 170 1.75 -14.75 9.10
N CYS A 171 2.12 -14.42 7.86
CA CYS A 171 1.27 -14.57 6.68
C CYS A 171 1.20 -16.03 6.24
N SER A 172 0.03 -16.42 5.73
CA SER A 172 -0.23 -17.74 5.15
C SER A 172 -0.58 -17.61 3.66
N GLU A 173 -0.59 -18.73 2.96
CA GLU A 173 -1.03 -18.79 1.56
C GLU A 173 -2.44 -18.19 1.40
N GLY A 174 -2.60 -17.31 0.43
CA GLY A 174 -3.87 -16.64 0.11
C GLY A 174 -4.16 -15.38 0.94
N ASP A 175 -3.42 -15.12 2.02
CA ASP A 175 -3.58 -13.90 2.81
C ASP A 175 -3.24 -12.64 1.97
N THR A 176 -3.66 -11.48 2.45
CA THR A 176 -3.32 -10.19 1.87
C THR A 176 -2.72 -9.27 2.92
N ILE A 177 -1.51 -8.80 2.68
CA ILE A 177 -0.85 -7.77 3.50
C ILE A 177 -1.01 -6.42 2.81
N LEU A 178 -1.42 -5.41 3.58
CA LEU A 178 -1.49 -4.01 3.20
C LEU A 178 -0.46 -3.21 3.99
N VAL A 179 0.51 -2.60 3.33
CA VAL A 179 1.49 -1.69 3.95
C VAL A 179 1.11 -0.26 3.53
N LEU A 180 0.57 0.51 4.48
CA LEU A 180 -0.09 1.78 4.23
C LEU A 180 0.63 2.95 4.88
N GLY A 181 0.67 4.09 4.18
CA GLY A 181 1.10 5.39 4.70
C GLY A 181 2.35 5.95 4.05
N LYS A 182 3.43 5.21 3.98
CA LYS A 182 4.73 5.69 3.47
C LYS A 182 4.96 5.41 1.98
N GLY A 183 4.44 4.28 1.46
CA GLY A 183 4.69 3.92 0.07
C GLY A 183 6.19 3.88 -0.25
N ASN A 184 6.60 4.58 -1.30
CA ASN A 184 8.00 4.67 -1.72
C ASN A 184 8.76 5.90 -1.18
N GLU A 185 8.28 6.59 -0.13
CA GLU A 185 8.97 7.74 0.44
C GLU A 185 10.31 7.33 1.07
N LYS A 186 11.38 8.03 0.71
CA LYS A 186 12.74 7.72 1.14
C LYS A 186 13.17 8.46 2.42
N PHE A 187 12.23 8.82 3.28
CA PHE A 187 12.49 9.44 4.58
C PHE A 187 11.32 9.20 5.55
N ILE A 188 11.61 9.31 6.85
CA ILE A 188 10.62 9.46 7.93
C ILE A 188 10.86 10.84 8.57
N ALA A 189 9.80 11.64 8.72
CA ALA A 189 9.91 12.93 9.41
C ALA A 189 9.80 12.72 10.93
N ARG A 190 10.87 13.00 11.64
CA ARG A 190 10.99 12.96 13.10
C ARG A 190 11.09 14.36 13.70
N GLU A 191 11.37 14.48 14.99
CA GLU A 191 11.37 15.76 15.72
C GLU A 191 12.35 16.77 15.13
N PHE A 192 13.55 16.35 14.78
CA PHE A 192 14.65 17.22 14.35
C PHE A 192 14.86 17.24 12.84
N GLY A 193 13.96 16.63 12.07
CA GLY A 193 14.05 16.64 10.61
C GLY A 193 13.63 15.33 9.96
N ARG A 194 14.13 15.15 8.74
CA ARG A 194 13.90 13.94 7.95
C ARG A 194 15.07 12.99 8.14
N GLU A 195 14.80 11.76 8.55
CA GLU A 195 15.75 10.68 8.60
C GLU A 195 15.63 9.80 7.36
N PRO A 196 16.73 9.27 6.82
CA PRO A 196 16.69 8.35 5.69
C PRO A 196 15.81 7.13 5.98
N TYR A 197 15.03 6.73 5.00
CA TYR A 197 14.20 5.54 5.01
C TYR A 197 14.21 4.94 3.59
N GLU A 198 14.21 3.64 3.46
CA GLU A 198 14.37 3.02 2.14
C GLU A 198 13.07 2.96 1.34
N GLY A 199 11.93 3.17 1.99
CA GLY A 199 10.59 3.02 1.44
C GLY A 199 10.02 1.63 1.71
N ASP A 200 8.70 1.58 1.87
CA ASP A 200 7.98 0.33 2.16
C ASP A 200 8.17 -0.69 1.03
N ASP A 201 8.23 -0.22 -0.21
CA ASP A 201 8.47 -1.02 -1.41
C ASP A 201 9.77 -1.83 -1.31
N VAL A 202 10.88 -1.15 -1.04
CA VAL A 202 12.21 -1.79 -0.91
C VAL A 202 12.27 -2.71 0.30
N ILE A 203 11.74 -2.27 1.44
CA ILE A 203 11.73 -3.08 2.67
C ILE A 203 10.93 -4.36 2.48
N CYS A 204 9.79 -4.31 1.79
CA CYS A 204 9.00 -5.50 1.50
C CYS A 204 9.77 -6.54 0.70
N HIS A 205 10.51 -6.14 -0.34
CA HIS A 205 11.38 -7.03 -1.10
C HIS A 205 12.51 -7.62 -0.24
N GLU A 206 13.17 -6.79 0.58
CA GLU A 206 14.22 -7.25 1.47
C GLU A 206 13.70 -8.26 2.49
N VAL A 207 12.58 -7.95 3.13
CA VAL A 207 11.97 -8.82 4.13
C VAL A 207 11.54 -10.16 3.52
N LEU A 208 10.93 -10.16 2.33
CA LEU A 208 10.58 -11.39 1.62
C LEU A 208 11.82 -12.23 1.35
N LYS A 209 12.85 -11.63 0.80
CA LYS A 209 14.12 -12.32 0.49
C LYS A 209 14.72 -12.96 1.73
N LYS A 210 14.88 -12.19 2.80
CA LYS A 210 15.61 -12.59 4.00
C LYS A 210 14.83 -13.53 4.92
N TYR A 211 13.56 -13.22 5.17
CA TYR A 211 12.79 -13.88 6.24
C TYR A 211 11.76 -14.87 5.72
N TYR A 212 11.29 -14.71 4.48
CA TYR A 212 10.34 -15.65 3.90
C TYR A 212 11.04 -16.74 3.08
N PHE A 213 11.97 -16.35 2.20
CA PHE A 213 12.69 -17.29 1.35
C PHE A 213 13.98 -17.84 1.99
N GLY A 214 14.48 -17.21 3.06
CA GLY A 214 15.67 -17.68 3.77
C GLY A 214 16.97 -17.44 2.99
N ASP A 215 16.96 -16.48 2.06
CA ASP A 215 18.11 -16.12 1.26
C ASP A 215 19.01 -15.18 2.10
N GLU A 216 19.82 -15.77 2.98
CA GLU A 216 20.95 -15.06 3.56
C GLU A 216 21.86 -14.71 2.39
N GLY A 217 21.90 -13.41 2.02
CA GLY A 217 22.74 -12.93 0.94
C GLY A 217 24.15 -13.46 1.10
N GLY A 218 24.46 -14.51 0.37
CA GLY A 218 25.81 -15.01 0.24
C GLY A 218 26.65 -13.86 -0.31
N LEU A 219 27.51 -13.31 0.51
CA LEU A 219 28.72 -12.67 0.04
C LEU A 219 29.46 -13.77 -0.72
N ASP A 220 29.28 -13.83 -2.04
CA ASP A 220 30.24 -14.48 -2.92
C ASP A 220 31.55 -13.68 -2.82
N GLU A 221 32.29 -13.95 -1.75
CA GLU A 221 33.74 -13.77 -1.77
C GLU A 221 34.30 -14.93 -2.58
N THR A 222 34.40 -14.74 -3.87
CA THR A 222 35.29 -15.58 -4.67
C THR A 222 36.20 -14.66 -5.49
N GLU A 223 37.41 -14.58 -4.95
CA GLU A 223 38.73 -14.46 -5.60
C GLU A 223 38.83 -13.73 -6.98
#